data_0f2a547e9ef652a1824ce35a58dcbf54
#
_entry.id   0f2a547e9ef652a1824ce35a58dcbf54
#
_cell.length_a   1.000
_cell.length_b   1.000
_cell.length_c   1.000
_cell.angle_alpha   90.00
_cell.angle_beta   90.00
_cell.angle_gamma   90.00
#
_symmetry.space_group_name_H-M   'P 1'
#
loop_
_entity.id
_entity.type
_entity.pdbx_description
1 polymer ?
#
loop_
_entity_poly.entity_id
_entity_poly.type
_entity_poly.pdbx_seq_one_letter_code
_entity_poly.pdbx_strand_id
1 'polypeptide(L)'
;MDNAKKKNNKMNNHSYNEKYNSRSRIEKLTLTALFTAIAVIGSMFSFPIFGSKCAPVQHLVNVLCAVTVGPWWGLGQAFLAALIRNLTGLGSPLAFPGSMCGALLGGLLYRYGKKLPFAYIGEVFGTGIIGGMLSYPVASLIMGNQSAALFTFVVPFLVSTCGCDHRFDGENGCAC
;
A
#
# COMPACT_ATOMS: atom_id res chain seq x y z
N MET A 1 11.07 -1.85 36.08
CA MET A 1 11.46 -1.75 34.67
C MET A 1 10.29 -1.38 33.73
N ASP A 2 9.05 -1.71 34.06
CA ASP A 2 7.88 -1.43 33.22
C ASP A 2 7.49 0.06 33.09
N ASN A 3 7.60 0.85 34.14
CA ASN A 3 7.22 2.26 34.13
C ASN A 3 8.12 3.14 33.22
N ALA A 4 9.40 2.83 33.13
CA ALA A 4 10.32 3.54 32.24
C ALA A 4 10.02 3.24 30.76
N LYS A 5 9.68 2.00 30.45
CA LYS A 5 9.29 1.55 29.09
C LYS A 5 7.97 2.20 28.66
N LYS A 6 7.01 2.31 29.56
CA LYS A 6 5.70 2.94 29.32
C LYS A 6 5.82 4.46 29.12
N LYS A 7 6.73 5.10 29.88
CA LYS A 7 7.02 6.54 29.76
C LYS A 7 7.75 6.83 28.44
N ASN A 8 8.70 6.02 28.05
CA ASN A 8 9.43 6.16 26.77
C ASN A 8 8.50 5.95 25.57
N ASN A 9 7.57 5.00 25.64
CA ASN A 9 6.57 4.77 24.59
C ASN A 9 5.58 5.94 24.47
N LYS A 10 5.22 6.57 25.61
CA LYS A 10 4.32 7.73 25.62
C LYS A 10 5.01 9.00 25.05
N MET A 11 6.30 9.19 25.35
CA MET A 11 7.08 10.30 24.78
C MET A 11 7.32 10.12 23.28
N ASN A 12 7.64 8.93 22.83
CA ASN A 12 7.79 8.64 21.40
C ASN A 12 6.46 8.83 20.64
N ASN A 13 5.33 8.49 21.29
CA ASN A 13 4.00 8.70 20.72
C ASN A 13 3.64 10.17 20.59
N HIS A 14 4.00 10.98 21.59
CA HIS A 14 3.75 12.41 21.58
C HIS A 14 4.58 13.11 20.50
N SER A 15 5.87 12.84 20.46
CA SER A 15 6.79 13.39 19.46
C SER A 15 6.41 13.02 18.01
N TYR A 16 5.95 11.78 17.78
CA TYR A 16 5.47 11.34 16.47
C TYR A 16 4.20 12.11 16.06
N ASN A 17 3.25 12.27 16.98
CA ASN A 17 2.00 12.98 16.70
C ASN A 17 2.23 14.47 16.47
N GLU A 18 3.15 15.10 17.20
CA GLU A 18 3.52 16.50 16.98
C GLU A 18 4.17 16.71 15.62
N LYS A 19 5.13 15.87 15.24
CA LYS A 19 5.79 15.94 13.93
C LYS A 19 4.80 15.68 12.79
N TYR A 20 3.84 14.79 12.99
CA TYR A 20 2.78 14.51 12.02
C TYR A 20 1.78 15.66 11.88
N ASN A 21 1.39 16.30 12.99
CA ASN A 21 0.44 17.42 12.99
C ASN A 21 1.07 18.75 12.54
N SER A 22 2.39 18.93 12.70
CA SER A 22 3.07 20.18 12.39
C SER A 22 3.26 20.42 10.88
N ARG A 23 3.15 19.39 10.05
CA ARG A 23 3.20 19.59 8.60
C ARG A 23 1.99 20.35 8.10
N SER A 24 2.22 21.41 7.35
CA SER A 24 1.14 22.19 6.74
C SER A 24 0.34 21.32 5.75
N ARG A 25 -0.92 21.66 5.55
CA ARG A 25 -1.78 20.93 4.56
C ARG A 25 -1.17 20.96 3.15
N ILE A 26 -0.49 22.04 2.82
CA ILE A 26 0.18 22.24 1.53
C ILE A 26 1.32 21.24 1.35
N GLU A 27 2.17 21.05 2.37
CA GLU A 27 3.25 20.05 2.33
C GLU A 27 2.70 18.63 2.14
N LYS A 28 1.63 18.29 2.86
CA LYS A 28 0.99 16.98 2.72
C LYS A 28 0.44 16.76 1.32
N LEU A 29 -0.20 17.78 0.75
CA LEU A 29 -0.73 17.72 -0.61
C LEU A 29 0.39 17.56 -1.65
N THR A 30 1.47 18.35 -1.52
CA THR A 30 2.63 18.28 -2.43
C THR A 30 3.31 16.92 -2.38
N LEU A 31 3.54 16.39 -1.17
CA LEU A 31 4.13 15.05 -1.00
C LEU A 31 3.23 13.96 -1.58
N THR A 32 1.92 14.04 -1.34
CA THR A 32 0.95 13.09 -1.87
C THR A 32 0.95 13.11 -3.41
N ALA A 33 0.98 14.30 -4.02
CA ALA A 33 1.07 14.45 -5.47
C ALA A 33 2.38 13.88 -6.04
N LEU A 34 3.51 14.14 -5.36
CA LEU A 34 4.81 13.58 -5.75
C LEU A 34 4.81 12.05 -5.68
N PHE A 35 4.33 11.47 -4.59
CA PHE A 35 4.20 10.02 -4.45
C PHE A 35 3.25 9.42 -5.50
N THR A 36 2.16 10.11 -5.83
CA THR A 36 1.25 9.68 -6.90
C THR A 36 1.97 9.63 -8.25
N ALA A 37 2.74 10.66 -8.58
CA ALA A 37 3.52 10.70 -9.82
C ALA A 37 4.55 9.55 -9.88
N ILE A 38 5.29 9.31 -8.80
CA ILE A 38 6.26 8.20 -8.70
C ILE A 38 5.55 6.85 -8.86
N ALA A 39 4.38 6.66 -8.23
CA ALA A 39 3.61 5.42 -8.34
C ALA A 39 3.13 5.17 -9.78
N VAL A 40 2.69 6.21 -10.48
CA VAL A 40 2.24 6.12 -11.88
C VAL A 40 3.42 5.78 -12.80
N ILE A 41 4.54 6.50 -12.69
CA ILE A 41 5.75 6.23 -13.48
C ILE A 41 6.29 4.83 -13.17
N GLY A 42 6.37 4.46 -11.89
CA GLY A 42 6.83 3.13 -11.46
C GLY A 42 5.92 1.99 -11.92
N SER A 43 4.66 2.28 -12.24
CA SER A 43 3.72 1.28 -12.78
C SER A 43 4.02 0.88 -14.23
N MET A 44 4.85 1.62 -14.94
CA MET A 44 5.37 1.21 -16.26
C MET A 44 6.23 -0.04 -16.16
N PHE A 45 6.84 -0.29 -14.99
CA PHE A 45 7.55 -1.53 -14.66
C PHE A 45 6.64 -2.61 -14.08
N SER A 46 5.39 -2.67 -14.53
CA SER A 46 4.44 -3.71 -14.12
C SER A 46 4.57 -4.96 -14.97
N PHE A 47 4.47 -6.13 -14.31
CA PHE A 47 4.55 -7.43 -14.98
C PHE A 47 3.17 -8.09 -14.95
N PRO A 48 2.69 -8.67 -16.08
CA PRO A 48 1.46 -9.44 -16.09
C PRO A 48 1.69 -10.81 -15.42
N ILE A 49 0.97 -11.07 -14.32
CA ILE A 49 0.98 -12.36 -13.64
C ILE A 49 -0.47 -12.84 -13.50
N PHE A 50 -0.78 -14.04 -14.03
CA PHE A 50 -2.11 -14.67 -13.96
C PHE A 50 -3.29 -13.76 -14.35
N GLY A 51 -3.11 -12.92 -15.38
CA GLY A 51 -4.17 -12.01 -15.85
C GLY A 51 -4.33 -10.72 -15.06
N SER A 52 -3.53 -10.50 -14.03
CA SER A 52 -3.45 -9.23 -13.28
C SER A 52 -2.08 -8.57 -13.45
N LYS A 53 -2.04 -7.24 -13.43
CA LYS A 53 -0.77 -6.49 -13.53
C LYS A 53 -0.20 -6.27 -12.13
N CYS A 54 0.95 -6.88 -11.86
CA CYS A 54 1.70 -6.66 -10.63
C CYS A 54 2.57 -5.41 -10.74
N ALA A 55 2.42 -4.46 -9.82
CA ALA A 55 3.16 -3.21 -9.79
C ALA A 55 3.81 -3.03 -8.40
N PRO A 56 4.96 -3.67 -8.13
CA PRO A 56 5.60 -3.64 -6.82
C PRO A 56 5.97 -2.22 -6.39
N VAL A 57 6.41 -1.37 -7.32
CA VAL A 57 6.75 0.03 -7.03
C VAL A 57 5.56 0.79 -6.43
N GLN A 58 4.33 0.51 -6.89
CA GLN A 58 3.13 1.16 -6.36
C GLN A 58 2.92 0.83 -4.88
N HIS A 59 3.07 -0.43 -4.49
CA HIS A 59 2.88 -0.85 -3.09
C HIS A 59 3.93 -0.24 -2.18
N LEU A 60 5.19 -0.19 -2.63
CA LEU A 60 6.25 0.51 -1.91
C LEU A 60 5.90 2.00 -1.68
N VAL A 61 5.44 2.68 -2.72
CA VAL A 61 5.06 4.09 -2.66
C VAL A 61 3.84 4.30 -1.76
N ASN A 62 2.85 3.40 -1.79
CA ASN A 62 1.69 3.43 -0.88
C ASN A 62 2.15 3.39 0.58
N VAL A 63 3.03 2.45 0.93
CA VAL A 63 3.60 2.33 2.28
C VAL A 63 4.35 3.60 2.66
N LEU A 64 5.24 4.09 1.79
CA LEU A 64 6.01 5.31 2.05
C LEU A 64 5.11 6.53 2.27
N CYS A 65 4.09 6.71 1.44
CA CYS A 65 3.13 7.80 1.59
C CYS A 65 2.33 7.66 2.89
N ALA A 66 1.82 6.46 3.20
CA ALA A 66 1.05 6.20 4.40
C ALA A 66 1.87 6.42 5.69
N VAL A 67 3.17 6.09 5.66
CA VAL A 67 4.10 6.28 6.78
C VAL A 67 4.51 7.76 6.95
N THR A 68 4.76 8.48 5.86
CA THR A 68 5.30 9.85 5.89
C THR A 68 4.21 10.91 6.05
N VAL A 69 3.10 10.75 5.35
CA VAL A 69 2.01 11.74 5.28
C VAL A 69 0.80 11.32 6.12
N GLY A 70 0.60 10.01 6.25
CA GLY A 70 -0.42 9.42 7.09
C GLY A 70 -1.44 8.58 6.33
N PRO A 71 -2.23 7.75 7.05
CA PRO A 71 -3.10 6.75 6.44
C PRO A 71 -4.17 7.35 5.51
N TRP A 72 -4.78 8.48 5.88
CA TRP A 72 -5.81 9.13 5.07
C TRP A 72 -5.26 9.73 3.76
N TRP A 73 -4.08 10.33 3.84
CA TRP A 73 -3.40 10.84 2.65
C TRP A 73 -2.85 9.72 1.78
N GLY A 74 -2.37 8.63 2.41
CA GLY A 74 -1.99 7.41 1.70
C GLY A 74 -3.15 6.78 0.94
N LEU A 75 -4.36 6.74 1.54
CA LEU A 75 -5.58 6.30 0.88
C LEU A 75 -5.91 7.16 -0.36
N GLY A 76 -5.85 8.50 -0.21
CA GLY A 76 -6.07 9.43 -1.32
C GLY A 76 -5.05 9.26 -2.44
N GLN A 77 -3.77 9.08 -2.09
CA GLN A 77 -2.69 8.80 -3.03
C GLN A 77 -2.91 7.49 -3.79
N ALA A 78 -3.26 6.41 -3.08
CA ALA A 78 -3.52 5.11 -3.70
C ALA A 78 -4.71 5.16 -4.66
N PHE A 79 -5.77 5.89 -4.30
CA PHE A 79 -6.93 6.12 -5.16
C PHE A 79 -6.54 6.89 -6.43
N LEU A 80 -5.84 8.02 -6.30
CA LEU A 80 -5.42 8.83 -7.45
C LEU A 80 -4.47 8.06 -8.36
N ALA A 81 -3.50 7.35 -7.80
CA ALA A 81 -2.58 6.53 -8.59
C ALA A 81 -3.32 5.43 -9.34
N ALA A 82 -4.25 4.72 -8.70
CA ALA A 82 -5.08 3.70 -9.35
C ALA A 82 -5.96 4.29 -10.45
N LEU A 83 -6.54 5.47 -10.22
CA LEU A 83 -7.37 6.18 -11.20
C LEU A 83 -6.57 6.55 -12.45
N ILE A 84 -5.43 7.24 -12.28
CA ILE A 84 -4.58 7.66 -13.40
C ILE A 84 -4.09 6.43 -14.18
N ARG A 85 -3.63 5.39 -13.50
CA ARG A 85 -3.17 4.14 -14.14
C ARG A 85 -4.27 3.46 -14.94
N ASN A 86 -5.49 3.46 -14.44
CA ASN A 86 -6.63 2.86 -15.14
C ASN A 86 -6.99 3.69 -16.39
N LEU A 87 -7.01 5.01 -16.29
CA LEU A 87 -7.25 5.91 -17.42
C LEU A 87 -6.16 5.82 -18.50
N THR A 88 -4.92 5.58 -18.11
CA THR A 88 -3.78 5.41 -19.03
C THR A 88 -3.64 3.98 -19.57
N GLY A 89 -4.51 3.06 -19.18
CA GLY A 89 -4.43 1.64 -19.58
C GLY A 89 -3.30 0.84 -18.94
N LEU A 90 -2.53 1.45 -18.03
CA LEU A 90 -1.44 0.79 -17.30
C LEU A 90 -1.94 -0.06 -16.13
N GLY A 91 -3.16 0.18 -15.67
CA GLY A 91 -3.79 -0.53 -14.55
C GLY A 91 -4.98 -1.39 -14.97
N SER A 92 -5.61 -2.00 -13.97
CA SER A 92 -6.91 -2.65 -14.10
C SER A 92 -7.87 -2.11 -13.05
N PRO A 93 -9.19 -2.13 -13.28
CA PRO A 93 -10.20 -1.73 -12.29
C PRO A 93 -10.08 -2.49 -10.96
N LEU A 94 -9.53 -3.70 -11.01
CA LEU A 94 -9.28 -4.56 -9.85
C LEU A 94 -8.25 -3.96 -8.87
N ALA A 95 -7.37 -3.07 -9.35
CA ALA A 95 -6.34 -2.45 -8.53
C ALA A 95 -6.91 -1.43 -7.51
N PHE A 96 -8.12 -0.88 -7.74
CA PHE A 96 -8.72 0.10 -6.83
C PHE A 96 -8.92 -0.44 -5.41
N PRO A 97 -9.72 -1.51 -5.20
CA PRO A 97 -9.96 -1.99 -3.84
C PRO A 97 -8.67 -2.46 -3.17
N GLY A 98 -7.79 -3.12 -3.92
CA GLY A 98 -6.53 -3.62 -3.40
C GLY A 98 -5.62 -2.52 -2.86
N SER A 99 -5.29 -1.54 -3.70
CA SER A 99 -4.39 -0.45 -3.32
C SER A 99 -4.93 0.43 -2.20
N MET A 100 -6.25 0.68 -2.18
CA MET A 100 -6.88 1.49 -1.14
C MET A 100 -6.86 0.79 0.22
N CYS A 101 -7.26 -0.48 0.28
CA CYS A 101 -7.25 -1.26 1.52
C CYS A 101 -5.82 -1.47 2.03
N GLY A 102 -4.86 -1.73 1.14
CA GLY A 102 -3.45 -1.87 1.48
C GLY A 102 -2.89 -0.60 2.11
N ALA A 103 -2.99 0.53 1.43
CA ALA A 103 -2.49 1.82 1.92
C ALA A 103 -3.13 2.22 3.26
N LEU A 104 -4.43 1.98 3.43
CA LEU A 104 -5.14 2.30 4.67
C LEU A 104 -4.66 1.43 5.83
N LEU A 105 -4.64 0.10 5.64
CA LEU A 105 -4.21 -0.83 6.69
C LEU A 105 -2.72 -0.70 7.00
N GLY A 106 -1.88 -0.55 5.99
CA GLY A 106 -0.46 -0.30 6.17
C GLY A 106 -0.21 0.96 7.02
N GLY A 107 -0.91 2.05 6.71
CA GLY A 107 -0.82 3.28 7.48
C GLY A 107 -1.38 3.17 8.90
N LEU A 108 -2.49 2.45 9.10
CA LEU A 108 -3.07 2.22 10.43
C LEU A 108 -2.15 1.34 11.29
N LEU A 109 -1.67 0.22 10.76
CA LEU A 109 -0.74 -0.66 11.49
C LEU A 109 0.57 0.06 11.83
N TYR A 110 1.09 0.87 10.92
CA TYR A 110 2.23 1.72 11.22
C TYR A 110 1.96 2.68 12.37
N ARG A 111 0.78 3.27 12.41
CA ARG A 111 0.39 4.20 13.49
C ARG A 111 0.34 3.50 14.86
N TYR A 112 -0.07 2.22 14.89
CA TYR A 112 -0.10 1.43 16.13
C TYR A 112 1.28 0.87 16.51
N GLY A 113 1.99 0.26 15.56
CA GLY A 113 3.25 -0.44 15.81
C GLY A 113 4.50 0.42 15.70
N LYS A 114 4.45 1.55 15.00
CA LYS A 114 5.55 2.52 14.77
C LYS A 114 6.85 1.91 14.23
N LYS A 115 6.75 0.75 13.61
CA LYS A 115 7.86 0.08 12.94
C LYS A 115 7.45 -0.17 11.49
N LEU A 116 8.37 0.00 10.56
CA LEU A 116 8.17 -0.25 9.13
C LEU A 116 7.60 -1.65 8.83
N PRO A 117 8.05 -2.75 9.48
CA PRO A 117 7.48 -4.07 9.23
C PRO A 117 5.96 -4.14 9.42
N PHE A 118 5.41 -3.42 10.40
CA PHE A 118 3.96 -3.37 10.60
C PHE A 118 3.22 -2.69 9.45
N ALA A 119 3.84 -1.69 8.82
CA ALA A 119 3.27 -1.05 7.64
C ALA A 119 3.22 -2.03 6.46
N TYR A 120 4.29 -2.79 6.23
CA TYR A 120 4.35 -3.80 5.18
C TYR A 120 3.36 -4.95 5.42
N ILE A 121 3.28 -5.47 6.63
CA ILE A 121 2.29 -6.49 7.00
C ILE A 121 0.87 -5.97 6.73
N GLY A 122 0.58 -4.72 7.10
CA GLY A 122 -0.71 -4.09 6.83
C GLY A 122 -1.01 -3.95 5.33
N GLU A 123 -0.02 -3.57 4.53
CA GLU A 123 -0.15 -3.49 3.08
C GLU A 123 -0.38 -4.87 2.45
N VAL A 124 0.38 -5.90 2.85
CA VAL A 124 0.22 -7.28 2.36
C VAL A 124 -1.16 -7.84 2.70
N PHE A 125 -1.58 -7.72 3.96
CA PHE A 125 -2.91 -8.17 4.38
C PHE A 125 -4.04 -7.37 3.70
N GLY A 126 -3.90 -6.05 3.65
CA GLY A 126 -4.90 -5.17 3.05
C GLY A 126 -5.06 -5.40 1.56
N THR A 127 -3.95 -5.46 0.84
CA THR A 127 -3.98 -5.67 -0.61
C THR A 127 -4.27 -7.11 -0.97
N GLY A 128 -3.57 -8.08 -0.35
CA GLY A 128 -3.65 -9.49 -0.71
C GLY A 128 -4.99 -10.11 -0.33
N ILE A 129 -5.39 -10.00 0.94
CA ILE A 129 -6.60 -10.66 1.44
C ILE A 129 -7.83 -9.79 1.17
N ILE A 130 -7.90 -8.58 1.75
CA ILE A 130 -9.10 -7.74 1.66
C ILE A 130 -9.28 -7.22 0.24
N GLY A 131 -8.21 -6.74 -0.39
CA GLY A 131 -8.24 -6.29 -1.77
C GLY A 131 -8.58 -7.40 -2.74
N GLY A 132 -8.02 -8.60 -2.56
CA GLY A 132 -8.36 -9.78 -3.37
C GLY A 132 -9.83 -10.18 -3.25
N MET A 133 -10.37 -10.20 -2.03
CA MET A 133 -11.80 -10.47 -1.79
C MET A 133 -12.72 -9.42 -2.40
N LEU A 134 -12.38 -8.15 -2.27
CA LEU A 134 -13.16 -7.04 -2.85
C LEU A 134 -13.02 -6.95 -4.37
N SER A 135 -11.96 -7.50 -4.93
CA SER A 135 -11.77 -7.56 -6.39
C SER A 135 -12.75 -8.52 -7.06
N TYR A 136 -13.27 -9.52 -6.35
CA TYR A 136 -14.24 -10.47 -6.90
C TYR A 136 -15.54 -9.78 -7.38
N PRO A 137 -16.28 -9.00 -6.54
CA PRO A 137 -17.46 -8.28 -7.00
C PRO A 137 -17.14 -7.23 -8.08
N VAL A 138 -15.97 -6.61 -8.04
CA VAL A 138 -15.53 -5.67 -9.08
C VAL A 138 -15.32 -6.40 -10.42
N ALA A 139 -14.69 -7.58 -10.40
CA ALA A 139 -14.50 -8.39 -11.58
C ALA A 139 -15.82 -8.87 -12.19
N SER A 140 -16.77 -9.30 -11.36
CA SER A 140 -18.07 -9.79 -11.82
C SER A 140 -18.96 -8.68 -12.38
N LEU A 141 -18.95 -7.49 -11.74
CA LEU A 141 -19.83 -6.37 -12.14
C LEU A 141 -19.27 -5.55 -13.29
N ILE A 142 -17.96 -5.33 -13.36
CA ILE A 142 -17.33 -4.42 -14.33
C ILE A 142 -16.76 -5.19 -15.51
N MET A 143 -16.15 -6.35 -15.29
CA MET A 143 -15.50 -7.14 -16.34
C MET A 143 -16.36 -8.29 -16.86
N GLY A 144 -17.53 -8.56 -16.26
CA GLY A 144 -18.44 -9.63 -16.70
C GLY A 144 -17.88 -11.04 -16.58
N ASN A 145 -16.74 -11.21 -15.90
CA ASN A 145 -16.04 -12.48 -15.79
C ASN A 145 -16.49 -13.25 -14.54
N GLN A 146 -17.52 -14.06 -14.69
CA GLN A 146 -18.10 -14.87 -13.61
C GLN A 146 -17.28 -16.13 -13.27
N SER A 147 -16.31 -16.49 -14.11
CA SER A 147 -15.54 -17.74 -13.97
C SER A 147 -14.25 -17.58 -13.18
N ALA A 148 -13.92 -16.37 -12.73
CA ALA A 148 -12.68 -16.14 -12.00
C ALA A 148 -12.82 -16.59 -10.55
N ALA A 149 -12.09 -17.64 -10.18
CA ALA A 149 -12.01 -18.10 -8.80
C ALA A 149 -11.38 -17.00 -7.92
N LEU A 150 -11.89 -16.84 -6.71
CA LEU A 150 -11.44 -15.85 -5.73
C LEU A 150 -9.92 -15.89 -5.51
N PHE A 151 -9.34 -17.10 -5.53
CA PHE A 151 -7.91 -17.33 -5.41
C PHE A 151 -7.09 -16.79 -6.59
N THR A 152 -7.68 -16.67 -7.79
CA THR A 152 -6.99 -16.14 -8.97
C THR A 152 -6.59 -14.66 -8.78
N PHE A 153 -7.30 -13.92 -7.94
CA PHE A 153 -6.96 -12.51 -7.64
C PHE A 153 -6.04 -12.36 -6.43
N VAL A 154 -6.19 -13.21 -5.41
CA VAL A 154 -5.38 -13.15 -4.18
C VAL A 154 -3.89 -13.39 -4.47
N VAL A 155 -3.57 -14.39 -5.29
CA VAL A 155 -2.18 -14.75 -5.61
C VAL A 155 -1.40 -13.62 -6.30
N PRO A 156 -1.87 -12.98 -7.38
CA PRO A 156 -1.16 -11.85 -7.99
C PRO A 156 -1.00 -10.66 -7.05
N PHE A 157 -2.00 -10.39 -6.21
CA PHE A 157 -1.93 -9.30 -5.25
C PHE A 157 -0.86 -9.56 -4.18
N LEU A 158 -0.80 -10.78 -3.64
CA LEU A 158 0.25 -11.18 -2.69
C LEU A 158 1.64 -11.11 -3.32
N VAL A 159 1.80 -11.65 -4.53
CA VAL A 159 3.09 -11.60 -5.25
C VAL A 159 3.51 -10.16 -5.54
N SER A 160 2.57 -9.30 -5.94
CA SER A 160 2.84 -7.88 -6.19
C SER A 160 3.35 -7.15 -4.96
N THR A 161 2.79 -7.47 -3.79
CA THR A 161 3.13 -6.80 -2.54
C THR A 161 4.40 -7.39 -1.92
N CYS A 162 4.56 -8.72 -1.92
CA CYS A 162 5.77 -9.39 -1.41
C CYS A 162 7.00 -9.13 -2.29
N GLY A 163 6.83 -8.90 -3.59
CA GLY A 163 7.94 -8.52 -4.48
C GLY A 163 8.62 -7.20 -4.11
N CYS A 164 8.00 -6.37 -3.28
CA CYS A 164 8.62 -5.16 -2.73
C CYS A 164 9.59 -5.46 -1.58
N ASP A 165 9.38 -6.54 -0.84
CA ASP A 165 10.11 -6.84 0.40
C ASP A 165 11.53 -7.34 0.12
N HIS A 166 11.75 -7.99 -1.02
CA HIS A 166 13.03 -8.61 -1.38
C HIS A 166 14.18 -7.63 -1.65
N ARG A 167 13.93 -6.34 -1.71
CA ARG A 167 14.97 -5.34 -2.02
C ARG A 167 15.49 -4.58 -0.79
N PHE A 168 14.88 -4.77 0.37
CA PHE A 168 15.26 -4.03 1.58
C PHE A 168 16.11 -4.81 2.58
N ASP A 169 16.18 -6.13 2.50
CA ASP A 169 17.06 -6.95 3.33
C ASP A 169 18.41 -7.16 2.65
N GLY A 170 19.23 -6.12 2.62
CA GLY A 170 20.58 -6.11 2.07
C GLY A 170 21.62 -6.87 2.87
N GLU A 171 21.29 -7.78 3.78
CA GLU A 171 22.30 -8.50 4.56
C GLU A 171 22.09 -9.99 4.86
N ASN A 172 20.98 -10.61 4.46
CA ASN A 172 20.87 -12.07 4.63
C ASN A 172 20.16 -12.72 3.44
N GLY A 173 20.93 -13.58 2.80
CA GLY A 173 20.67 -14.25 1.54
C GLY A 173 19.28 -14.83 1.32
N CYS A 174 18.89 -14.79 0.06
CA CYS A 174 17.76 -15.49 -0.53
C CYS A 174 17.61 -16.93 -0.05
N ALA A 175 16.43 -17.26 0.44
CA ALA A 175 15.93 -18.62 0.36
C ALA A 175 14.51 -18.57 -0.22
N CYS A 176 14.37 -19.04 -1.46
CA CYS A 176 13.08 -19.43 -2.03
C CYS A 176 12.59 -20.68 -1.34
#